data_e6291b4376a981a868a9ece13c65f4a2
#
_entry.id   e6291b4376a981a868a9ece13c65f4a2
#
_cell.length_a   1.000
_cell.length_b   1.000
_cell.length_c   1.000
_cell.angle_alpha   90.00
_cell.angle_beta   90.00
_cell.angle_gamma   90.00
#
_symmetry.space_group_name_H-M   'P 1'
#
loop_
_entity.id
_entity.type
_entity.pdbx_description
1 polymer ?
#
loop_
_entity_poly.entity_id
_entity_poly.type
_entity_poly.pdbx_seq_one_letter_code
_entity_poly.pdbx_strand_id
1 'polypeptide(L)'
;MDIEQVRDYALSLHGTTEDMPYGPDCVVFRIEGKIFLHIALESSEPRCAVKLDPALGVELRERENGICPAYHMNKVHWNDLYLEKLNDDMVKELINHSYRLVLQKLPKRLREKYEING
;
A
#
# COMPACT_ATOMS: atom_id res chain seq x y z
N MET A 1 1.70 7.32 -11.89
CA MET A 1 1.44 8.22 -10.73
C MET A 1 2.76 8.64 -10.11
N ASP A 2 2.82 9.85 -9.60
CA ASP A 2 3.95 10.25 -8.76
C ASP A 2 3.61 10.01 -7.28
N ILE A 3 4.59 10.24 -6.39
CA ILE A 3 4.37 9.95 -4.96
C ILE A 3 3.32 10.86 -4.32
N GLU A 4 3.14 12.09 -4.80
CA GLU A 4 2.10 12.95 -4.27
C GLU A 4 0.71 12.47 -4.66
N GLN A 5 0.57 11.97 -5.89
CA GLN A 5 -0.71 11.39 -6.33
C GLN A 5 -1.04 10.13 -5.55
N VAL A 6 -0.04 9.32 -5.24
CA VAL A 6 -0.24 8.12 -4.40
C VAL A 6 -0.69 8.54 -3.00
N ARG A 7 -0.05 9.56 -2.43
CA ARG A 7 -0.44 10.09 -1.12
C ARG A 7 -1.89 10.58 -1.13
N ASP A 8 -2.25 11.38 -2.12
CA ASP A 8 -3.61 11.93 -2.23
C ASP A 8 -4.63 10.81 -2.36
N TYR A 9 -4.33 9.81 -3.16
CA TYR A 9 -5.22 8.67 -3.33
C TYR A 9 -5.41 7.90 -2.01
N ALA A 10 -4.31 7.61 -1.31
CA ALA A 10 -4.38 6.90 -0.04
C ALA A 10 -5.19 7.68 1.00
N LEU A 11 -4.98 9.00 1.07
CA LEU A 11 -5.72 9.82 2.02
C LEU A 11 -7.21 9.96 1.68
N SER A 12 -7.58 9.67 0.43
CA SER A 12 -9.00 9.66 0.03
C SER A 12 -9.73 8.42 0.55
N LEU A 13 -9.03 7.38 0.94
CA LEU A 13 -9.64 6.16 1.47
C LEU A 13 -10.10 6.39 2.91
N HIS A 14 -11.30 5.92 3.21
CA HIS A 14 -11.96 6.18 4.48
C HIS A 14 -11.10 5.78 5.68
N GLY A 15 -10.92 6.72 6.61
CA GLY A 15 -10.22 6.46 7.87
C GLY A 15 -8.70 6.44 7.79
N THR A 16 -8.13 6.75 6.63
CA THR A 16 -6.68 6.75 6.46
C THR A 16 -6.02 7.92 7.16
N THR A 17 -4.96 7.62 7.89
CA THR A 17 -4.08 8.62 8.51
C THR A 17 -2.66 8.40 7.99
N GLU A 18 -1.81 9.42 8.14
CA GLU A 18 -0.41 9.31 7.74
C GLU A 18 0.51 9.75 8.87
N ASP A 19 1.70 9.13 8.95
CA ASP A 19 2.75 9.55 9.86
C ASP A 19 4.10 9.04 9.39
N MET A 20 5.17 9.41 10.11
CA MET A 20 6.54 9.06 9.72
C MET A 20 7.28 8.40 10.89
N PRO A 21 6.87 7.20 11.31
CA PRO A 21 7.43 6.56 12.49
C PRO A 21 8.88 6.10 12.33
N TYR A 22 9.35 5.96 11.09
CA TYR A 22 10.69 5.46 10.80
C TYR A 22 11.67 6.55 10.38
N GLY A 23 11.30 7.83 10.54
CA GLY A 23 12.16 8.96 10.19
C GLY A 23 11.72 9.67 8.91
N PRO A 24 12.56 10.60 8.40
CA PRO A 24 12.16 11.50 7.32
C PRO A 24 12.11 10.88 5.93
N ASP A 25 12.58 9.65 5.77
CA ASP A 25 12.73 9.03 4.45
C ASP A 25 11.51 8.21 4.00
N CYS A 26 10.54 8.04 4.88
CA CYS A 26 9.37 7.19 4.59
C CYS A 26 8.12 7.71 5.28
N VAL A 27 7.03 7.83 4.53
CA VAL A 27 5.72 8.11 5.09
C VAL A 27 4.88 6.85 5.02
N VAL A 28 4.15 6.56 6.11
CA VAL A 28 3.26 5.39 6.17
C VAL A 28 1.81 5.84 6.27
N PHE A 29 0.92 5.00 5.78
CA PHE A 29 -0.53 5.23 5.81
C PHE A 29 -1.20 4.10 6.57
N ARG A 30 -2.06 4.49 7.53
CA ARG A 30 -2.69 3.54 8.45
C ARG A 30 -4.21 3.61 8.38
N ILE A 31 -4.83 2.47 8.67
CA ILE A 31 -6.25 2.41 8.98
C ILE A 31 -6.37 1.76 10.36
N GLU A 32 -7.03 2.45 11.30
CA GLU A 32 -7.15 2.02 12.70
C GLU A 32 -5.80 1.61 13.29
N GLY A 33 -4.76 2.38 13.02
CA GLY A 33 -3.41 2.15 13.53
C GLY A 33 -2.58 1.12 12.78
N LYS A 34 -3.15 0.42 11.79
CA LYS A 34 -2.45 -0.61 11.03
C LYS A 34 -1.99 -0.08 9.68
N ILE A 35 -0.71 -0.31 9.37
CA ILE A 35 -0.10 0.20 8.14
C ILE A 35 -0.54 -0.62 6.92
N PHE A 36 -0.95 0.05 5.85
CA PHE A 36 -1.28 -0.60 4.58
C PHE A 36 -0.46 -0.06 3.40
N LEU A 37 0.29 1.02 3.59
CA LEU A 37 1.07 1.63 2.51
C LEU A 37 2.28 2.35 3.08
N HIS A 38 3.43 2.21 2.38
CA HIS A 38 4.65 2.97 2.65
C HIS A 38 5.02 3.73 1.37
N ILE A 39 5.39 4.99 1.50
CA ILE A 39 5.96 5.75 0.38
C ILE A 39 7.40 6.09 0.72
N ALA A 40 8.34 5.71 -0.17
CA ALA A 40 9.75 6.06 -0.03
C ALA A 40 9.96 7.49 -0.54
N LEU A 41 10.48 8.37 0.31
CA LEU A 41 10.67 9.79 -0.04
C LEU A 41 12.06 10.07 -0.62
N GLU A 42 13.04 9.23 -0.31
CA GLU A 42 14.43 9.43 -0.74
C GLU A 42 14.86 8.46 -1.83
N SER A 43 13.93 7.88 -2.55
CA SER A 43 14.26 6.94 -3.62
C SER A 43 14.53 7.67 -4.93
N SER A 44 15.59 7.27 -5.64
CA SER A 44 15.89 7.80 -6.98
C SER A 44 14.81 7.39 -7.99
N GLU A 45 14.17 6.24 -7.76
CA GLU A 45 13.01 5.81 -8.55
C GLU A 45 11.77 5.91 -7.67
N PRO A 46 10.74 6.67 -8.08
CA PRO A 46 9.50 6.77 -7.29
C PRO A 46 8.90 5.39 -7.03
N ARG A 47 8.68 5.08 -5.75
CA ARG A 47 8.11 3.80 -5.39
C ARG A 47 7.31 3.89 -4.09
N CYS A 48 6.38 2.95 -3.97
CA CYS A 48 5.66 2.73 -2.73
C CYS A 48 5.62 1.22 -2.46
N ALA A 49 5.25 0.83 -1.25
CA ALA A 49 5.12 -0.58 -0.89
C ALA A 49 3.72 -0.86 -0.39
N VAL A 50 3.15 -1.97 -0.85
CA VAL A 50 1.80 -2.40 -0.48
C VAL A 50 1.84 -3.84 0.02
N LYS A 51 0.86 -4.19 0.84
CA LYS A 51 0.67 -5.55 1.32
C LYS A 51 -0.26 -6.27 0.35
N LEU A 52 0.16 -7.43 -0.13
CA LEU A 52 -0.63 -8.23 -1.07
C LEU A 52 -0.84 -9.63 -0.52
N ASP A 53 -1.95 -10.26 -0.92
CA ASP A 53 -2.10 -11.69 -0.74
C ASP A 53 -0.88 -12.38 -1.36
N PRO A 54 -0.24 -13.35 -0.67
CA PRO A 54 0.99 -13.96 -1.17
C PRO A 54 0.89 -14.57 -2.56
N ALA A 55 -0.21 -15.24 -2.88
CA ALA A 55 -0.39 -15.84 -4.20
C ALA A 55 -0.48 -14.77 -5.30
N LEU A 56 -1.21 -13.68 -5.02
CA LEU A 56 -1.30 -12.55 -5.94
C LEU A 56 0.07 -11.88 -6.11
N GLY A 57 0.81 -11.73 -5.01
CA GLY A 57 2.16 -11.14 -5.07
C GLY A 57 3.08 -11.92 -5.98
N VAL A 58 3.09 -13.24 -5.87
CA VAL A 58 3.91 -14.11 -6.73
C VAL A 58 3.53 -13.91 -8.20
N GLU A 59 2.24 -13.98 -8.50
CA GLU A 59 1.74 -13.82 -9.87
C GLU A 59 2.13 -12.47 -10.47
N LEU A 60 1.93 -11.39 -9.72
CA LEU A 60 2.23 -10.05 -10.21
C LEU A 60 3.72 -9.81 -10.41
N ARG A 61 4.57 -10.33 -9.51
CA ARG A 61 6.02 -10.19 -9.67
C ARG A 61 6.54 -10.90 -10.91
N GLU A 62 5.90 -12.00 -11.29
CA GLU A 62 6.28 -12.71 -12.51
C GLU A 62 5.82 -11.97 -13.78
N ARG A 63 4.70 -11.28 -13.69
CA ARG A 63 4.06 -10.63 -14.83
C ARG A 63 4.50 -9.18 -15.04
N GLU A 64 4.78 -8.45 -13.94
CA GLU A 64 5.07 -7.01 -14.00
C GLU A 64 6.49 -6.71 -13.57
N ASN A 65 7.26 -6.06 -14.44
CA ASN A 65 8.63 -5.64 -14.10
C ASN A 65 8.68 -4.58 -13.00
N GLY A 66 7.60 -3.84 -12.81
CA GLY A 66 7.53 -2.80 -11.80
C GLY A 66 7.18 -3.28 -10.40
N ILE A 67 6.99 -4.58 -10.21
CA ILE A 67 6.60 -5.14 -8.91
C ILE A 67 7.67 -6.13 -8.45
N CYS A 68 8.19 -5.93 -7.23
CA CYS A 68 9.19 -6.82 -6.65
C CYS A 68 9.01 -6.91 -5.13
N PRO A 69 9.65 -7.94 -4.50
CA PRO A 69 9.52 -8.05 -3.04
C PRO A 69 10.10 -6.82 -2.35
N ALA A 70 9.47 -6.37 -1.28
CA ALA A 70 9.98 -5.26 -0.49
C ALA A 70 11.07 -5.79 0.45
N TYR A 71 12.32 -5.65 0.06
CA TYR A 71 13.45 -6.30 0.73
C TYR A 71 13.69 -5.87 2.17
N HIS A 72 13.17 -4.71 2.58
CA HIS A 72 13.32 -4.21 3.96
C HIS A 72 12.12 -4.56 4.85
N MET A 73 11.20 -5.37 4.34
CA MET A 73 9.96 -5.73 5.02
C MET A 73 9.75 -7.24 4.91
N ASN A 74 8.62 -7.73 5.41
CA ASN A 74 8.23 -9.12 5.22
C ASN A 74 7.94 -9.38 3.73
N LYS A 75 8.85 -10.05 3.04
CA LYS A 75 8.80 -10.26 1.59
C LYS A 75 7.67 -11.15 1.12
N VAL A 76 7.05 -11.91 2.02
CA VAL A 76 5.91 -12.77 1.67
C VAL A 76 4.68 -11.91 1.38
N HIS A 77 4.52 -10.82 2.13
CA HIS A 77 3.33 -9.97 2.05
C HIS A 77 3.57 -8.62 1.38
N TRP A 78 4.76 -8.03 1.57
CA TRP A 78 5.03 -6.67 1.13
C TRP A 78 5.76 -6.64 -0.20
N ASN A 79 5.30 -5.77 -1.10
CA ASN A 79 5.84 -5.63 -2.45
C ASN A 79 6.07 -4.16 -2.78
N ASP A 80 7.21 -3.88 -3.40
CA ASP A 80 7.50 -2.55 -3.93
C ASP A 80 6.84 -2.38 -5.29
N LEU A 81 6.21 -1.23 -5.47
CA LEU A 81 5.63 -0.81 -6.74
C LEU A 81 6.46 0.35 -7.28
N TYR A 82 7.12 0.15 -8.41
CA TYR A 82 7.89 1.19 -9.09
C TYR A 82 6.94 1.97 -9.99
N LEU A 83 6.61 3.17 -9.56
CA LEU A 83 5.49 3.93 -10.11
C LEU A 83 5.66 4.29 -11.59
N GLU A 84 6.90 4.48 -12.04
CA GLU A 84 7.15 4.81 -13.44
C GLU A 84 6.98 3.61 -14.38
N LYS A 85 6.92 2.40 -13.83
CA LYS A 85 6.80 1.16 -14.60
C LYS A 85 5.38 0.57 -14.60
N LEU A 86 4.45 1.20 -13.90
CA LEU A 86 3.09 0.69 -13.73
C LEU A 86 2.09 1.76 -14.14
N ASN A 87 0.95 1.32 -14.70
CA ASN A 87 -0.11 2.27 -14.99
C ASN A 87 -0.86 2.67 -13.72
N ASP A 88 -1.52 3.82 -13.77
CA ASP A 88 -2.19 4.39 -12.61
C ASP A 88 -3.30 3.51 -12.07
N ASP A 89 -4.06 2.88 -12.93
CA ASP A 89 -5.17 2.04 -12.51
C ASP A 89 -4.69 0.83 -11.72
N MET A 90 -3.59 0.23 -12.15
CA MET A 90 -2.99 -0.90 -11.41
C MET A 90 -2.49 -0.46 -10.03
N VAL A 91 -1.81 0.69 -9.96
CA VAL A 91 -1.33 1.21 -8.68
C VAL A 91 -2.50 1.43 -7.73
N LYS A 92 -3.58 2.05 -8.19
CA LYS A 92 -4.78 2.28 -7.38
C LYS A 92 -5.40 0.96 -6.92
N GLU A 93 -5.53 -0.01 -7.81
CA GLU A 93 -6.08 -1.32 -7.46
C GLU A 93 -5.27 -2.01 -6.37
N LEU A 94 -3.94 -1.93 -6.46
CA LEU A 94 -3.07 -2.59 -5.50
C LEU A 94 -3.06 -1.87 -4.15
N ILE A 95 -3.17 -0.56 -4.15
CA ILE A 95 -3.34 0.20 -2.91
C ILE A 95 -4.67 -0.19 -2.24
N ASN A 96 -5.74 -0.27 -3.02
CA ASN A 96 -7.05 -0.72 -2.51
C ASN A 96 -7.01 -2.14 -1.97
N HIS A 97 -6.30 -3.03 -2.65
CA HIS A 97 -6.15 -4.41 -2.21
C HIS A 97 -5.46 -4.46 -0.83
N SER A 98 -4.37 -3.70 -0.68
CA SER A 98 -3.64 -3.59 0.57
C SER A 98 -4.52 -3.05 1.69
N TYR A 99 -5.26 -1.97 1.40
CA TYR A 99 -6.19 -1.37 2.35
C TYR A 99 -7.24 -2.40 2.81
N ARG A 100 -7.84 -3.14 1.88
CA ARG A 100 -8.85 -4.14 2.22
C ARG A 100 -8.28 -5.32 3.01
N LEU A 101 -7.06 -5.76 2.70
CA LEU A 101 -6.42 -6.84 3.46
C LEU A 101 -6.24 -6.46 4.93
N VAL A 102 -5.79 -5.23 5.17
CA VAL A 102 -5.60 -4.75 6.53
C VAL A 102 -6.95 -4.57 7.22
N LEU A 103 -7.92 -3.99 6.50
CA LEU A 103 -9.26 -3.78 7.02
C LEU A 103 -9.91 -5.09 7.48
N GLN A 104 -9.79 -6.15 6.69
CA GLN A 104 -10.38 -7.45 6.98
C GLN A 104 -9.81 -8.11 8.24
N LYS A 105 -8.62 -7.71 8.65
CA LYS A 105 -7.97 -8.25 9.85
C LYS A 105 -8.28 -7.46 11.12
N LEU A 106 -9.02 -6.38 11.02
CA LEU A 106 -9.41 -5.61 12.18
C LEU A 106 -10.46 -6.37 13.00
N PRO A 107 -10.54 -6.09 14.32
CA PRO A 107 -11.65 -6.62 15.13
C PRO A 107 -12.98 -6.23 14.51
N LYS A 108 -13.99 -7.09 14.65
CA LYS A 108 -15.30 -6.92 14.02
C LYS A 108 -15.91 -5.54 14.28
N ARG A 109 -15.86 -5.05 15.51
CA ARG A 109 -16.45 -3.75 15.86
C ARG A 109 -15.82 -2.58 15.11
N LEU A 110 -14.50 -2.67 14.83
CA LEU A 110 -13.81 -1.62 14.07
C LEU A 110 -14.10 -1.77 12.59
N ARG A 111 -14.13 -3.00 12.11
CA ARG A 111 -14.41 -3.31 10.72
C ARG A 111 -15.81 -2.84 10.28
N GLU A 112 -16.79 -2.94 11.18
CA GLU A 112 -18.17 -2.53 10.92
C GLU A 112 -18.29 -1.05 10.53
N LYS A 113 -17.37 -0.20 10.97
CA LYS A 113 -17.36 1.23 10.60
C LYS A 113 -17.17 1.43 9.11
N TYR A 114 -16.58 0.46 8.43
CA TYR A 114 -16.17 0.55 7.02
C TYR A 114 -17.02 -0.30 6.09
N GLU A 115 -17.85 -1.17 6.63
CA GLU A 115 -18.66 -2.11 5.87
C GLU A 115 -20.09 -1.65 5.62
N ILE A 116 -20.49 -0.55 6.22
CA ILE A 116 -21.89 -0.06 6.18
C ILE A 116 -22.37 0.18 4.76
N ASN A 117 -21.50 0.65 3.90
CA ASN A 117 -21.86 0.99 2.52
C ASN A 117 -21.32 -0.02 1.53
N GLY A 118 -20.93 -1.11 2.03
CA GLY A 118 -20.25 -2.15 1.40
C GLY A 118 -20.59 -2.88 0.38
#